data_a7f68fde0b34c72ede8f2a7897685e63
#
_entry.id   a7f68fde0b34c72ede8f2a7897685e63
#
_cell.length_a   1.000
_cell.length_b   1.000
_cell.length_c   1.000
_cell.angle_alpha   90.00
_cell.angle_beta   90.00
_cell.angle_gamma   90.00
#
_symmetry.space_group_name_H-M   'P 1'
#
loop_
_entity.id
_entity.type
_entity.pdbx_description
1 polymer ?
#
loop_
_entity_poly.entity_id
_entity_poly.type
_entity_poly.pdbx_seq_one_letter_code
_entity_poly.pdbx_strand_id
1 'polypeptide(L)'
;VDYHFVSRERFEEMRAAGDFLESAEVFGALYGTSRLETETRLDDGGDLVLEIDVQGAGQVRALDGTAVRVFVLPPSPAVLEARLRSRSATDLTEAQLRQRLGVARREVEMMGDYDYVLINDTVEDCVNQLQCIVVAERARRGGGAAGEAIAQAFRDRTHE
;
A
#
# COMPACT_ATOMS: atom_id res chain seq x y z
N VAL A 1 13.80 -9.82 3.24
CA VAL A 1 14.11 -8.90 4.35
C VAL A 1 13.00 -7.90 4.38
N ASP A 2 12.38 -7.75 5.55
CA ASP A 2 11.20 -6.92 5.66
C ASP A 2 11.56 -5.45 5.93
N TYR A 3 12.70 -5.19 6.61
CA TYR A 3 13.16 -3.84 6.93
C TYR A 3 14.69 -3.72 6.94
N HIS A 4 15.18 -2.59 6.43
CA HIS A 4 16.56 -2.13 6.61
C HIS A 4 16.58 -1.04 7.68
N PHE A 5 17.23 -1.31 8.81
CA PHE A 5 17.32 -0.35 9.91
C PHE A 5 18.52 0.60 9.68
N VAL A 6 18.24 1.89 9.66
CA VAL A 6 19.24 2.94 9.52
C VAL A 6 19.11 3.95 10.66
N SER A 7 20.15 4.77 10.90
CA SER A 7 20.03 5.87 11.85
C SER A 7 19.10 6.98 11.32
N ARG A 8 18.59 7.82 12.22
CA ARG A 8 17.76 8.97 11.82
C ARG A 8 18.51 9.89 10.85
N GLU A 9 19.78 10.16 11.12
CA GLU A 9 20.63 10.99 10.26
C GLU A 9 20.74 10.40 8.86
N ARG A 10 21.00 9.10 8.77
CA ARG A 10 21.07 8.39 7.48
C ARG A 10 19.74 8.40 6.74
N PHE A 11 18.63 8.24 7.45
CA PHE A 11 17.29 8.31 6.86
C PHE A 11 17.03 9.70 6.26
N GLU A 12 17.38 10.78 6.98
CA GLU A 12 17.21 12.14 6.51
C GLU A 12 18.10 12.46 5.30
N GLU A 13 19.32 11.93 5.24
CA GLU A 13 20.18 12.02 4.05
C GLU A 13 19.52 11.36 2.85
N MET A 14 19.05 10.13 2.99
CA MET A 14 18.35 9.38 1.94
C MET A 14 17.09 10.11 1.47
N ARG A 15 16.32 10.68 2.41
CA ARG A 15 15.13 11.46 2.10
C ARG A 15 15.48 12.72 1.29
N ALA A 16 16.52 13.43 1.68
CA ALA A 16 17.01 14.60 0.98
C ALA A 16 17.58 14.29 -0.42
N ALA A 17 18.16 13.10 -0.59
CA ALA A 17 18.64 12.60 -1.88
C ALA A 17 17.52 12.12 -2.82
N GLY A 18 16.27 11.96 -2.31
CA GLY A 18 15.16 11.43 -3.10
C GLY A 18 15.18 9.90 -3.27
N ASP A 19 15.89 9.18 -2.40
CA ASP A 19 16.06 7.73 -2.45
C ASP A 19 14.78 6.96 -2.09
N PHE A 20 13.76 7.65 -1.55
CA PHE A 20 12.48 7.03 -1.21
C PHE A 20 11.41 7.30 -2.28
N LEU A 21 10.60 6.28 -2.55
CA LEU A 21 9.36 6.40 -3.29
C LEU A 21 8.33 7.18 -2.46
N GLU A 22 8.23 6.84 -1.19
CA GLU A 22 7.45 7.53 -0.16
C GLU A 22 8.18 7.45 1.19
N SER A 23 7.87 8.37 2.09
CA SER A 23 8.34 8.29 3.48
C SER A 23 7.34 8.97 4.42
N ALA A 24 7.18 8.41 5.63
CA ALA A 24 6.29 8.92 6.65
C ALA A 24 6.89 8.80 8.06
N GLU A 25 6.44 9.66 8.95
CA GLU A 25 6.68 9.49 10.39
C GLU A 25 5.41 8.97 11.05
N VAL A 26 5.50 7.75 11.60
CA VAL A 26 4.39 7.06 12.25
C VAL A 26 4.74 6.81 13.71
N PHE A 27 4.04 7.45 14.63
CA PHE A 27 4.25 7.38 16.09
C PHE A 27 5.72 7.61 16.53
N GLY A 28 6.41 8.55 15.86
CA GLY A 28 7.80 8.92 16.18
C GLY A 28 8.88 8.07 15.52
N ALA A 29 8.51 7.02 14.77
CA ALA A 29 9.40 6.25 13.94
C ALA A 29 9.31 6.68 12.46
N LEU A 30 10.45 6.73 11.79
CA LEU A 30 10.54 7.06 10.37
C LEU A 30 10.49 5.76 9.55
N TYR A 31 9.66 5.77 8.52
CA TYR A 31 9.52 4.68 7.55
C TYR A 31 9.65 5.24 6.14
N GLY A 32 10.15 4.43 5.22
CA GLY A 32 10.21 4.81 3.82
C GLY A 32 10.44 3.60 2.93
N THR A 33 9.89 3.66 1.73
CA THR A 33 10.02 2.64 0.71
C THR A 33 11.13 3.04 -0.26
N SER A 34 12.16 2.20 -0.43
CA SER A 34 13.27 2.46 -1.35
C SER A 34 12.77 2.58 -2.78
N ARG A 35 13.08 3.69 -3.43
CA ARG A 35 12.76 3.92 -4.85
C ARG A 35 13.47 2.89 -5.73
N LEU A 36 14.77 2.69 -5.54
CA LEU A 36 15.58 1.77 -6.33
C LEU A 36 15.07 0.34 -6.25
N GLU A 37 14.75 -0.16 -5.05
CA GLU A 37 14.23 -1.51 -4.89
C GLU A 37 12.84 -1.68 -5.52
N THR A 38 12.00 -0.65 -5.46
CA THR A 38 10.69 -0.63 -6.08
C THR A 38 10.80 -0.70 -7.60
N GLU A 39 11.61 0.18 -8.20
CA GLU A 39 11.83 0.24 -9.65
C GLU A 39 12.41 -1.09 -10.17
N THR A 40 13.43 -1.63 -9.50
CA THR A 40 14.02 -2.93 -9.87
C THR A 40 12.99 -4.05 -9.90
N ARG A 41 12.08 -4.12 -8.90
CA ARG A 41 11.05 -5.16 -8.85
C ARG A 41 9.98 -5.00 -9.92
N LEU A 42 9.63 -3.77 -10.27
CA LEU A 42 8.64 -3.47 -11.31
C LEU A 42 9.23 -3.74 -12.72
N ASP A 43 10.50 -3.46 -12.94
CA ASP A 43 11.20 -3.74 -14.21
C ASP A 43 11.27 -5.24 -14.51
N ASP A 44 11.30 -6.09 -13.48
CA ASP A 44 11.20 -7.55 -13.61
C ASP A 44 9.77 -8.03 -14.03
N GLY A 45 8.82 -7.10 -14.21
CA GLY A 45 7.45 -7.38 -14.65
C GLY A 45 6.55 -7.95 -13.55
N GLY A 46 6.95 -7.84 -12.30
CA GLY A 46 6.17 -8.26 -11.12
C GLY A 46 5.17 -7.20 -10.67
N ASP A 47 4.20 -7.61 -9.87
CA ASP A 47 3.41 -6.68 -9.06
C ASP A 47 4.12 -6.41 -7.74
N LEU A 48 4.02 -5.20 -7.24
CA LEU A 48 4.51 -4.82 -5.92
C LEU A 48 3.33 -4.39 -5.03
N VAL A 49 3.28 -4.96 -3.85
CA VAL A 49 2.32 -4.55 -2.81
C VAL A 49 3.06 -3.74 -1.75
N LEU A 50 2.62 -2.51 -1.52
CA LEU A 50 3.13 -1.64 -0.48
C LEU A 50 2.14 -1.59 0.68
N GLU A 51 2.62 -1.88 1.89
CA GLU A 51 1.86 -1.68 3.13
C GLU A 51 2.33 -0.36 3.76
N ILE A 52 1.62 0.72 3.44
CA ILE A 52 1.97 2.09 3.81
C ILE A 52 0.77 2.80 4.42
N ASP A 53 1.01 3.89 5.15
CA ASP A 53 -0.05 4.72 5.72
C ASP A 53 -0.65 5.68 4.67
N VAL A 54 -1.64 6.47 5.07
CA VAL A 54 -2.31 7.41 4.17
C VAL A 54 -1.38 8.52 3.67
N GLN A 55 -0.31 8.87 4.41
CA GLN A 55 0.68 9.86 3.99
C GLN A 55 1.53 9.29 2.84
N GLY A 56 2.03 8.06 3.00
CA GLY A 56 2.76 7.34 1.97
C GLY A 56 1.90 7.10 0.73
N ALA A 57 0.65 6.65 0.91
CA ALA A 57 -0.31 6.44 -0.19
C ALA A 57 -0.56 7.74 -0.98
N GLY A 58 -0.66 8.89 -0.31
CA GLY A 58 -0.78 10.20 -0.96
C GLY A 58 0.44 10.56 -1.81
N GLN A 59 1.66 10.27 -1.32
CA GLN A 59 2.90 10.51 -2.06
C GLN A 59 2.99 9.61 -3.31
N VAL A 60 2.69 8.31 -3.17
CA VAL A 60 2.65 7.37 -4.30
C VAL A 60 1.62 7.82 -5.34
N ARG A 61 0.43 8.23 -4.92
CA ARG A 61 -0.60 8.77 -5.83
C ARG A 61 -0.11 9.98 -6.63
N ALA A 62 0.64 10.87 -6.00
CA ALA A 62 1.17 12.07 -6.65
C ALA A 62 2.24 11.74 -7.70
N LEU A 63 2.99 10.65 -7.50
CA LEU A 63 4.04 10.18 -8.41
C LEU A 63 3.48 9.31 -9.53
N ASP A 64 2.59 8.39 -9.20
CA ASP A 64 1.97 7.45 -10.15
C ASP A 64 0.46 7.36 -9.89
N GLY A 65 -0.30 8.09 -10.70
CA GLY A 65 -1.76 8.06 -10.67
C GLY A 65 -2.37 6.72 -11.11
N THR A 66 -1.55 5.77 -11.61
CA THR A 66 -2.01 4.42 -12.02
C THR A 66 -1.91 3.38 -10.90
N ALA A 67 -1.24 3.70 -9.80
CA ALA A 67 -1.15 2.82 -8.64
C ALA A 67 -2.55 2.54 -8.06
N VAL A 68 -2.88 1.28 -7.88
CA VAL A 68 -4.16 0.84 -7.30
C VAL A 68 -4.09 0.95 -5.79
N ARG A 69 -5.02 1.67 -5.20
CA ARG A 69 -5.05 1.94 -3.75
C ARG A 69 -6.19 1.18 -3.10
N VAL A 70 -5.83 0.43 -2.07
CA VAL A 70 -6.77 -0.39 -1.31
C VAL A 70 -6.76 0.07 0.14
N PHE A 71 -7.89 0.58 0.63
CA PHE A 71 -8.05 0.93 2.04
C PHE A 71 -8.53 -0.29 2.82
N VAL A 72 -7.84 -0.64 3.90
CA VAL A 72 -8.19 -1.80 4.72
C VAL A 72 -8.78 -1.34 6.05
N LEU A 73 -10.06 -1.67 6.29
CA LEU A 73 -10.80 -1.33 7.50
C LEU A 73 -10.93 -2.52 8.44
N PRO A 74 -10.90 -2.32 9.76
CA PRO A 74 -11.43 -3.29 10.71
C PRO A 74 -12.96 -3.34 10.61
N PRO A 75 -13.62 -4.43 11.06
CA PRO A 75 -15.08 -4.55 11.03
C PRO A 75 -15.81 -3.49 11.86
N SER A 76 -15.16 -2.99 12.91
CA SER A 76 -15.68 -1.91 13.75
C SER A 76 -14.59 -1.23 14.56
N PRO A 77 -14.85 -0.01 15.10
CA PRO A 77 -13.92 0.65 16.02
C PRO A 77 -13.61 -0.19 17.27
N ALA A 78 -14.59 -0.95 17.78
CA ALA A 78 -14.38 -1.82 18.93
C ALA A 78 -13.42 -2.98 18.62
N VAL A 79 -13.51 -3.57 17.40
CA VAL A 79 -12.57 -4.59 16.96
C VAL A 79 -11.17 -4.01 16.77
N LEU A 80 -11.05 -2.79 16.22
CA LEU A 80 -9.76 -2.11 16.14
C LEU A 80 -9.13 -1.94 17.52
N GLU A 81 -9.89 -1.42 18.48
CA GLU A 81 -9.40 -1.23 19.85
C GLU A 81 -8.96 -2.54 20.48
N ALA A 82 -9.76 -3.61 20.35
CA ALA A 82 -9.41 -4.94 20.86
C ALA A 82 -8.11 -5.48 20.23
N ARG A 83 -7.95 -5.31 18.91
CA ARG A 83 -6.73 -5.72 18.19
C ARG A 83 -5.50 -4.92 18.61
N LEU A 84 -5.64 -3.60 18.81
CA LEU A 84 -4.55 -2.75 19.29
C LEU A 84 -4.11 -3.17 20.71
N ARG A 85 -5.05 -3.46 21.60
CA ARG A 85 -4.75 -3.95 22.96
C ARG A 85 -4.07 -5.32 22.93
N SER A 86 -4.51 -6.25 22.09
CA SER A 86 -3.94 -7.60 22.01
C SER A 86 -2.53 -7.65 21.40
N ARG A 87 -2.25 -6.84 20.36
CA ARG A 87 -0.91 -6.79 19.72
C ARG A 87 0.18 -6.21 20.62
N SER A 88 -0.20 -5.40 21.59
CA SER A 88 0.72 -4.69 22.47
C SER A 88 0.53 -5.11 23.93
N ALA A 89 0.35 -6.42 24.17
CA ALA A 89 -0.11 -6.99 25.45
C ALA A 89 0.68 -6.56 26.69
N THR A 90 1.87 -5.95 26.55
CA THR A 90 2.72 -5.55 27.67
C THR A 90 3.01 -4.04 27.79
N ASP A 91 2.90 -3.23 26.70
CA ASP A 91 3.49 -1.89 26.72
C ASP A 91 2.58 -0.75 26.19
N LEU A 92 1.35 -1.02 25.79
CA LEU A 92 0.46 0.03 25.27
C LEU A 92 -0.24 0.78 26.41
N THR A 93 0.16 2.03 26.64
CA THR A 93 -0.53 2.91 27.58
C THR A 93 -1.90 3.37 27.04
N GLU A 94 -2.83 3.72 27.92
CA GLU A 94 -4.13 4.28 27.51
C GLU A 94 -3.98 5.58 26.69
N ALA A 95 -2.93 6.35 26.93
CA ALA A 95 -2.63 7.55 26.12
C ALA A 95 -2.24 7.19 24.69
N GLN A 96 -1.37 6.21 24.51
CA GLN A 96 -0.97 5.71 23.19
C GLN A 96 -2.13 5.03 22.45
N LEU A 97 -2.98 4.29 23.16
CA LEU A 97 -4.19 3.73 22.56
C LEU A 97 -5.11 4.81 22.02
N ARG A 98 -5.42 5.83 22.84
CA ARG A 98 -6.23 6.97 22.39
C ARG A 98 -5.61 7.70 21.21
N GLN A 99 -4.29 7.86 21.19
CA GLN A 99 -3.57 8.45 20.06
C GLN A 99 -3.77 7.63 18.78
N ARG A 100 -3.58 6.30 18.84
CA ARG A 100 -3.75 5.40 17.69
C ARG A 100 -5.19 5.38 17.16
N LEU A 101 -6.17 5.33 18.05
CA LEU A 101 -7.59 5.42 17.68
C LEU A 101 -7.93 6.79 17.06
N GLY A 102 -7.33 7.86 17.56
CA GLY A 102 -7.47 9.20 17.00
C GLY A 102 -6.85 9.35 15.61
N VAL A 103 -5.72 8.67 15.35
CA VAL A 103 -5.12 8.60 14.00
C VAL A 103 -6.05 7.83 13.07
N ALA A 104 -6.46 6.61 13.43
CA ALA A 104 -7.34 5.79 12.61
C ALA A 104 -8.65 6.51 12.23
N ARG A 105 -9.22 7.29 13.15
CA ARG A 105 -10.42 8.10 12.87
C ARG A 105 -10.20 9.14 11.77
N ARG A 106 -9.03 9.80 11.75
CA ARG A 106 -8.68 10.76 10.69
C ARG A 106 -8.38 10.08 9.37
N GLU A 107 -7.73 8.93 9.41
CA GLU A 107 -7.40 8.16 8.20
C GLU A 107 -8.65 7.65 7.48
N VAL A 108 -9.69 7.25 8.23
CA VAL A 108 -10.98 6.82 7.65
C VAL A 108 -11.65 7.94 6.84
N GLU A 109 -11.44 9.20 7.19
CA GLU A 109 -11.96 10.34 6.43
C GLU A 109 -11.35 10.43 5.02
N MET A 110 -10.15 9.84 4.81
CA MET A 110 -9.45 9.78 3.52
C MET A 110 -9.83 8.56 2.67
N MET A 111 -10.69 7.68 3.18
CA MET A 111 -11.11 6.44 2.50
C MET A 111 -11.67 6.69 1.09
N GLY A 112 -12.36 7.82 0.88
CA GLY A 112 -12.90 8.21 -0.42
C GLY A 112 -11.86 8.47 -1.51
N ASP A 113 -10.58 8.59 -1.15
CA ASP A 113 -9.46 8.75 -2.08
C ASP A 113 -8.91 7.42 -2.61
N TYR A 114 -9.43 6.28 -2.12
CA TYR A 114 -8.96 4.95 -2.49
C TYR A 114 -9.85 4.30 -3.54
N ASP A 115 -9.27 3.40 -4.34
CA ASP A 115 -9.97 2.74 -5.44
C ASP A 115 -10.82 1.56 -4.94
N TYR A 116 -10.40 0.95 -3.83
CA TYR A 116 -11.08 -0.16 -3.16
C TYR A 116 -11.05 -0.01 -1.65
N VAL A 117 -12.09 -0.55 -1.00
CA VAL A 117 -12.17 -0.64 0.46
C VAL A 117 -12.40 -2.10 0.85
N LEU A 118 -11.53 -2.66 1.67
CA LEU A 118 -11.65 -4.01 2.21
C LEU A 118 -11.96 -3.97 3.70
N ILE A 119 -12.83 -4.88 4.14
CA ILE A 119 -13.11 -5.09 5.57
C ILE A 119 -12.31 -6.31 6.03
N ASN A 120 -11.29 -6.08 6.85
CA ASN A 120 -10.47 -7.14 7.44
C ASN A 120 -11.16 -7.70 8.68
N ASP A 121 -12.16 -8.56 8.48
CA ASP A 121 -12.77 -9.35 9.55
C ASP A 121 -11.91 -10.58 9.83
N THR A 122 -11.68 -11.42 8.83
CA THR A 122 -10.69 -12.49 8.87
C THR A 122 -9.56 -12.20 7.90
N VAL A 123 -8.34 -12.67 8.23
CA VAL A 123 -7.19 -12.52 7.34
C VAL A 123 -7.43 -13.24 6.01
N GLU A 124 -8.01 -14.45 6.07
CA GLU A 124 -8.28 -15.27 4.90
C GLU A 124 -9.21 -14.56 3.92
N ASP A 125 -10.35 -14.06 4.38
CA ASP A 125 -11.31 -13.34 3.53
C ASP A 125 -10.71 -12.06 2.94
N CYS A 126 -9.95 -11.32 3.74
CA CYS A 126 -9.30 -10.10 3.30
C CYS A 126 -8.25 -10.38 2.20
N VAL A 127 -7.44 -11.43 2.38
CA VAL A 127 -6.45 -11.86 1.36
C VAL A 127 -7.14 -12.33 0.09
N ASN A 128 -8.23 -13.11 0.19
CA ASN A 128 -9.00 -13.56 -0.98
C ASN A 128 -9.56 -12.36 -1.76
N GLN A 129 -10.12 -11.36 -1.08
CA GLN A 129 -10.62 -10.14 -1.72
C GLN A 129 -9.49 -9.34 -2.38
N LEU A 130 -8.33 -9.20 -1.73
CA LEU A 130 -7.17 -8.54 -2.30
C LEU A 130 -6.67 -9.25 -3.58
N GLN A 131 -6.62 -10.57 -3.57
CA GLN A 131 -6.27 -11.37 -4.75
C GLN A 131 -7.26 -11.15 -5.91
N CYS A 132 -8.57 -11.08 -5.62
CA CYS A 132 -9.58 -10.75 -6.62
C CYS A 132 -9.36 -9.36 -7.24
N ILE A 133 -8.99 -8.36 -6.43
CA ILE A 133 -8.65 -7.02 -6.92
C ILE A 133 -7.45 -7.08 -7.87
N VAL A 134 -6.37 -7.76 -7.48
CA VAL A 134 -5.16 -7.91 -8.33
C VAL A 134 -5.53 -8.54 -9.68
N VAL A 135 -6.31 -9.61 -9.67
CA VAL A 135 -6.75 -10.29 -10.91
C VAL A 135 -7.61 -9.37 -11.78
N ALA A 136 -8.56 -8.66 -11.18
CA ALA A 136 -9.45 -7.73 -11.87
C ALA A 136 -8.66 -6.55 -12.49
N GLU A 137 -7.72 -5.98 -11.74
CA GLU A 137 -6.90 -4.86 -12.20
C GLU A 137 -5.95 -5.25 -13.35
N ARG A 138 -5.39 -6.44 -13.30
CA ARG A 138 -4.62 -6.99 -14.43
C ARG A 138 -5.48 -7.13 -15.69
N ALA A 139 -6.72 -7.62 -15.55
CA ALA A 139 -7.66 -7.76 -16.66
C ALA A 139 -8.14 -6.39 -17.18
N ARG A 140 -8.40 -5.43 -16.30
CA ARG A 140 -8.82 -4.05 -16.65
C ARG A 140 -7.79 -3.34 -17.52
N ARG A 141 -6.51 -3.59 -17.30
CA ARG A 141 -5.40 -3.05 -18.10
C ARG A 141 -5.15 -3.80 -19.42
N GLY A 142 -6.14 -4.57 -19.92
CA GLY A 142 -6.07 -5.24 -21.21
C GLY A 142 -5.13 -6.45 -21.28
N GLY A 143 -4.88 -7.10 -20.15
CA GLY A 143 -3.98 -8.25 -20.08
C GLY A 143 -2.50 -7.87 -20.22
N GLY A 144 -2.16 -6.59 -20.10
CA GLY A 144 -0.78 -6.10 -20.21
C GLY A 144 -0.17 -6.31 -21.61
N ALA A 145 1.15 -6.46 -21.66
CA ALA A 145 1.90 -6.66 -22.90
C ALA A 145 1.41 -7.87 -23.74
N ALA A 146 0.93 -8.93 -23.08
CA ALA A 146 0.41 -10.12 -23.78
C ALA A 146 -0.89 -9.81 -24.53
N GLY A 147 -1.82 -9.07 -23.91
CA GLY A 147 -3.07 -8.66 -24.54
C GLY A 147 -2.83 -7.76 -25.75
N GLU A 148 -1.92 -6.80 -25.64
CA GLU A 148 -1.56 -5.92 -26.76
C GLU A 148 -0.87 -6.68 -27.91
N ALA A 149 0.03 -7.61 -27.62
CA ALA A 149 0.67 -8.44 -28.62
C ALA A 149 -0.35 -9.30 -29.40
N ILE A 150 -1.34 -9.87 -28.70
CA ILE A 150 -2.44 -10.61 -29.35
C ILE A 150 -3.29 -9.66 -30.21
N ALA A 151 -3.67 -8.51 -29.71
CA ALA A 151 -4.44 -7.53 -30.46
C ALA A 151 -3.70 -7.06 -31.72
N GLN A 152 -2.40 -6.85 -31.62
CA GLN A 152 -1.56 -6.48 -32.78
C GLN A 152 -1.52 -7.60 -33.82
N ALA A 153 -1.36 -8.85 -33.40
CA ALA A 153 -1.39 -9.99 -34.33
C ALA A 153 -2.71 -10.13 -35.11
N PHE A 154 -3.84 -9.74 -34.50
CA PHE A 154 -5.14 -9.68 -35.18
C PHE A 154 -5.18 -8.55 -36.21
N ARG A 155 -4.64 -7.37 -35.89
CA ARG A 155 -4.59 -6.22 -36.84
C ARG A 155 -3.73 -6.53 -38.03
N ASP A 156 -2.58 -7.20 -37.87
CA ASP A 156 -1.66 -7.51 -38.94
C ASP A 156 -2.25 -8.54 -39.94
N ARG A 157 -3.11 -9.46 -39.46
CA ARG A 157 -3.79 -10.45 -40.34
C ARG A 157 -4.90 -9.85 -41.21
N THR A 158 -5.40 -8.66 -40.92
CA THR A 158 -6.49 -8.03 -41.67
C THR A 158 -5.99 -7.34 -42.96
N HIS A 159 -4.70 -7.37 -43.24
CA HIS A 159 -4.08 -6.76 -44.42
C HIS A 159 -3.55 -7.79 -45.43
N GLU A 160 -3.82 -9.10 -45.25
CA GLU A 160 -3.65 -10.17 -46.25
C GLU A 160 -4.99 -10.54 -46.92
#